data_2a47fef905cfd1d9f07d7c20dcebcb1c
#
_entry.id   2a47fef905cfd1d9f07d7c20dcebcb1c
#
_cell.length_a   1.000
_cell.length_b   1.000
_cell.length_c   1.000
_cell.angle_alpha   90.00
_cell.angle_beta   90.00
_cell.angle_gamma   90.00
#
_symmetry.space_group_name_H-M   'P 1'
#
loop_
_entity.id
_entity.type
_entity.pdbx_description
1 polymer ?
#
loop_
_entity_poly.entity_id
_entity_poly.type
_entity_poly.pdbx_seq_one_letter_code
_entity_poly.pdbx_strand_id
1 'polypeptide(L)'
;RVAANWFSSISELPTQIDYASEYRYRNPHVDEDSLLVTISQSGETADTLAALRFAKEKDYISTLTICNVPTSSLARESDYSIFTNAGPEIGVASTKAFTTQLAALMLLALSLAKSRSKNPKLRTRVITAMRSLPDIVEETLKLKETILEIAPEIANKDNALFLGRGIFYPIAKEGALKLKEISY
;
A
#
# COMPACT_ATOMS: atom_id res chain seq x y z
N ARG A 1 3.69 2.34 -4.47
CA ARG A 1 5.14 2.48 -4.84
C ARG A 1 6.00 1.46 -4.10
N VAL A 2 5.89 1.32 -2.77
CA VAL A 2 6.62 0.26 -2.02
C VAL A 2 6.39 -1.10 -2.67
N ALA A 3 5.14 -1.50 -2.84
CA ALA A 3 4.76 -2.80 -3.38
C ALA A 3 5.23 -3.04 -4.83
N ALA A 4 5.37 -2.00 -5.66
CA ALA A 4 5.86 -2.17 -7.02
C ALA A 4 7.29 -2.75 -7.06
N ASN A 5 8.13 -2.34 -6.11
CA ASN A 5 9.45 -2.95 -5.95
C ASN A 5 9.35 -4.44 -5.61
N TRP A 6 8.36 -4.82 -4.79
CA TRP A 6 8.14 -6.22 -4.42
C TRP A 6 7.60 -7.05 -5.58
N PHE A 7 6.62 -6.52 -6.34
CA PHE A 7 6.10 -7.20 -7.52
C PHE A 7 7.21 -7.41 -8.55
N SER A 8 8.05 -6.41 -8.78
CA SER A 8 9.19 -6.55 -9.70
C SER A 8 10.23 -7.55 -9.19
N SER A 9 10.65 -7.47 -7.91
CA SER A 9 11.78 -8.27 -7.40
C SER A 9 11.39 -9.68 -6.94
N ILE A 10 10.15 -9.89 -6.50
CA ILE A 10 9.68 -11.17 -5.93
C ILE A 10 8.86 -11.95 -6.95
N SER A 11 7.95 -11.27 -7.66
CA SER A 11 7.01 -11.90 -8.60
C SER A 11 7.42 -11.76 -10.07
N GLU A 12 8.46 -10.98 -10.35
CA GLU A 12 8.92 -10.68 -11.73
C GLU A 12 7.79 -10.09 -12.60
N LEU A 13 6.90 -9.29 -11.97
CA LEU A 13 5.78 -8.65 -12.63
C LEU A 13 6.03 -7.15 -12.83
N PRO A 14 5.92 -6.64 -14.07
CA PRO A 14 5.89 -5.21 -14.29
C PRO A 14 4.68 -4.60 -13.58
N THR A 15 4.87 -3.43 -12.98
CA THR A 15 3.81 -2.78 -12.21
C THR A 15 3.78 -1.30 -12.52
N GLN A 16 2.67 -0.84 -13.05
CA GLN A 16 2.37 0.57 -13.21
C GLN A 16 1.63 1.09 -11.97
N ILE A 17 1.91 2.32 -11.56
CA ILE A 17 1.28 2.95 -10.41
C ILE A 17 0.67 4.26 -10.86
N ASP A 18 -0.59 4.46 -10.52
CA ASP A 18 -1.27 5.72 -10.76
C ASP A 18 -2.00 6.21 -9.51
N TYR A 19 -2.35 7.50 -9.50
CA TYR A 19 -3.28 8.05 -8.52
C TYR A 19 -4.70 7.93 -9.07
N ALA A 20 -5.63 7.49 -8.24
CA ALA A 20 -7.01 7.29 -8.65
C ALA A 20 -7.66 8.59 -9.17
N SER A 21 -7.32 9.73 -8.57
CA SER A 21 -7.75 11.06 -9.02
C SER A 21 -7.31 11.39 -10.45
N GLU A 22 -6.17 10.87 -10.89
CA GLU A 22 -5.58 11.15 -12.20
C GLU A 22 -5.92 10.09 -13.25
N TYR A 23 -6.11 8.85 -12.81
CA TYR A 23 -6.23 7.70 -13.68
C TYR A 23 -7.35 7.85 -14.73
N ARG A 24 -8.54 8.31 -14.32
CA ARG A 24 -9.70 8.48 -15.20
C ARG A 24 -9.55 9.56 -16.26
N TYR A 25 -8.62 10.52 -16.07
CA TYR A 25 -8.37 11.60 -17.01
C TYR A 25 -7.26 11.26 -18.02
N ARG A 26 -6.62 10.13 -17.84
CA ARG A 26 -5.64 9.60 -18.77
C ARG A 26 -6.32 8.58 -19.66
N ASN A 27 -5.73 8.29 -20.80
CA ASN A 27 -6.11 7.14 -21.62
C ASN A 27 -4.98 6.09 -21.50
N PRO A 28 -4.93 5.33 -20.40
CA PRO A 28 -3.85 4.39 -20.18
C PRO A 28 -3.92 3.28 -21.22
N HIS A 29 -2.76 2.90 -21.74
CA HIS A 29 -2.62 1.64 -22.45
C HIS A 29 -2.72 0.52 -21.41
N VAL A 30 -3.55 -0.46 -21.68
CA VAL A 30 -3.73 -1.64 -20.83
C VAL A 30 -3.31 -2.85 -21.62
N ASP A 31 -2.30 -3.56 -21.13
CA ASP A 31 -1.92 -4.86 -21.70
C ASP A 31 -3.00 -5.90 -21.36
N GLU A 32 -3.31 -6.81 -22.28
CA GLU A 32 -4.40 -7.79 -22.18
C GLU A 32 -4.35 -8.67 -20.91
N ASP A 33 -3.14 -8.92 -20.40
CA ASP A 33 -2.91 -9.71 -19.17
C ASP A 33 -2.83 -8.87 -17.89
N SER A 34 -3.31 -7.63 -17.92
CA SER A 34 -3.19 -6.72 -16.78
C SER A 34 -4.30 -6.92 -15.75
N LEU A 35 -3.92 -7.00 -14.48
CA LEU A 35 -4.80 -6.95 -13.32
C LEU A 35 -4.85 -5.52 -12.78
N LEU A 36 -6.05 -4.94 -12.63
CA LEU A 36 -6.20 -3.71 -11.89
C LEU A 36 -6.25 -4.00 -10.38
N VAL A 37 -5.44 -3.29 -9.60
CA VAL A 37 -5.47 -3.35 -8.14
C VAL A 37 -5.81 -1.98 -7.57
N THR A 38 -6.96 -1.84 -6.93
CA THR A 38 -7.35 -0.64 -6.18
C THR A 38 -7.01 -0.79 -4.70
N ILE A 39 -6.60 0.29 -4.06
CA ILE A 39 -6.22 0.31 -2.64
C ILE A 39 -6.94 1.47 -1.97
N SER A 40 -7.71 1.17 -0.93
CA SER A 40 -8.42 2.18 -0.14
C SER A 40 -8.57 1.68 1.30
N GLN A 41 -8.59 2.56 2.28
CA GLN A 41 -8.88 2.17 3.66
C GLN A 41 -10.39 1.90 3.81
N SER A 42 -11.23 2.86 3.46
CA SER A 42 -12.70 2.76 3.62
C SER A 42 -13.36 1.93 2.53
N GLY A 43 -12.75 1.84 1.35
CA GLY A 43 -13.39 1.29 0.16
C GLY A 43 -14.51 2.17 -0.42
N GLU A 44 -14.64 3.42 0.05
CA GLU A 44 -15.67 4.39 -0.39
C GLU A 44 -15.05 5.66 -0.99
N THR A 45 -13.74 5.70 -1.22
CA THR A 45 -13.07 6.87 -1.79
C THR A 45 -13.59 7.13 -3.21
N ALA A 46 -14.20 8.28 -3.43
CA ALA A 46 -14.88 8.63 -4.67
C ALA A 46 -14.00 8.48 -5.92
N ASP A 47 -12.76 9.00 -5.85
CA ASP A 47 -11.82 8.88 -6.97
C ASP A 47 -11.42 7.42 -7.25
N THR A 48 -11.25 6.61 -6.21
CA THR A 48 -10.90 5.19 -6.37
C THR A 48 -12.05 4.40 -6.99
N LEU A 49 -13.29 4.69 -6.58
CA LEU A 49 -14.49 4.12 -7.20
C LEU A 49 -14.64 4.53 -8.66
N ALA A 50 -14.43 5.80 -8.96
CA ALA A 50 -14.47 6.31 -10.33
C ALA A 50 -13.38 5.66 -11.20
N ALA A 51 -12.17 5.48 -10.66
CA ALA A 51 -11.07 4.78 -11.35
C ALA A 51 -11.40 3.31 -11.61
N LEU A 52 -11.98 2.60 -10.63
CA LEU A 52 -12.44 1.22 -10.81
C LEU A 52 -13.49 1.10 -11.92
N ARG A 53 -14.52 1.94 -11.89
CA ARG A 53 -15.59 1.93 -12.88
C ARG A 53 -15.09 2.24 -14.27
N PHE A 54 -14.20 3.24 -14.41
CA PHE A 54 -13.54 3.56 -15.67
C PHE A 54 -12.67 2.39 -16.17
N ALA A 55 -11.94 1.71 -15.28
CA ALA A 55 -11.12 0.56 -15.65
C ALA A 55 -11.95 -0.66 -16.11
N LYS A 56 -13.17 -0.83 -15.60
CA LYS A 56 -14.08 -1.88 -16.06
C LYS A 56 -14.55 -1.73 -17.52
N GLU A 57 -14.35 -0.54 -18.09
CA GLU A 57 -14.58 -0.26 -19.52
C GLU A 57 -13.33 -0.54 -20.37
N LYS A 58 -12.25 -1.03 -19.77
CA LYS A 58 -10.96 -1.33 -20.40
C LYS A 58 -10.66 -2.84 -20.36
N ASP A 59 -9.62 -3.26 -21.08
CA ASP A 59 -9.26 -4.65 -21.32
C ASP A 59 -8.47 -5.30 -20.16
N TYR A 60 -8.75 -4.93 -18.90
CA TYR A 60 -8.18 -5.64 -17.76
C TYR A 60 -8.77 -7.05 -17.63
N ILE A 61 -7.91 -8.05 -17.36
CA ILE A 61 -8.38 -9.43 -17.14
C ILE A 61 -9.28 -9.55 -15.93
N SER A 62 -9.09 -8.70 -14.92
CA SER A 62 -9.90 -8.65 -13.72
C SER A 62 -9.56 -7.44 -12.86
N THR A 63 -10.37 -7.21 -11.83
CA THR A 63 -10.20 -6.15 -10.83
C THR A 63 -10.09 -6.74 -9.43
N LEU A 64 -9.11 -6.26 -8.65
CA LEU A 64 -8.89 -6.63 -7.26
C LEU A 64 -8.91 -5.37 -6.40
N THR A 65 -9.65 -5.38 -5.30
CA THR A 65 -9.54 -4.33 -4.28
C THR A 65 -8.84 -4.82 -3.02
N ILE A 66 -8.02 -3.95 -2.43
CA ILE A 66 -7.48 -4.12 -1.07
C ILE A 66 -8.08 -3.03 -0.21
N CYS A 67 -8.96 -3.39 0.72
CA CYS A 67 -9.62 -2.44 1.60
C CYS A 67 -9.85 -3.02 3.00
N ASN A 68 -10.28 -2.16 3.93
CA ASN A 68 -10.51 -2.59 5.32
C ASN A 68 -12.00 -2.92 5.61
N VAL A 69 -12.92 -2.43 4.77
CA VAL A 69 -14.36 -2.55 5.00
C VAL A 69 -14.98 -3.52 4.01
N PRO A 70 -15.42 -4.72 4.45
CA PRO A 70 -15.94 -5.77 3.55
C PRO A 70 -17.24 -5.38 2.84
N THR A 71 -18.03 -4.50 3.42
CA THR A 71 -19.32 -4.05 2.86
C THR A 71 -19.19 -2.82 1.96
N SER A 72 -17.97 -2.38 1.69
CA SER A 72 -17.72 -1.17 0.89
C SER A 72 -18.10 -1.33 -0.58
N SER A 73 -18.27 -0.20 -1.24
CA SER A 73 -18.59 -0.15 -2.68
C SER A 73 -17.46 -0.74 -3.52
N LEU A 74 -16.19 -0.46 -3.21
CA LEU A 74 -15.04 -1.09 -3.89
C LEU A 74 -15.08 -2.61 -3.77
N ALA A 75 -15.41 -3.14 -2.57
CA ALA A 75 -15.49 -4.58 -2.36
C ALA A 75 -16.62 -5.23 -3.16
N ARG A 76 -17.76 -4.54 -3.27
CA ARG A 76 -18.92 -5.04 -4.05
C ARG A 76 -18.72 -4.94 -5.56
N GLU A 77 -18.01 -3.92 -6.01
CA GLU A 77 -17.85 -3.64 -7.43
C GLU A 77 -16.61 -4.30 -8.05
N SER A 78 -15.63 -4.74 -7.27
CA SER A 78 -14.46 -5.47 -7.76
C SER A 78 -14.74 -6.96 -7.91
N ASP A 79 -14.02 -7.62 -8.84
CA ASP A 79 -14.16 -9.07 -9.04
C ASP A 79 -13.58 -9.86 -7.86
N TYR A 80 -12.52 -9.33 -7.26
CA TYR A 80 -11.86 -9.92 -6.08
C TYR A 80 -11.61 -8.87 -5.00
N SER A 81 -11.55 -9.32 -3.74
CA SER A 81 -11.27 -8.46 -2.59
C SER A 81 -10.33 -9.11 -1.59
N ILE A 82 -9.39 -8.33 -1.07
CA ILE A 82 -8.55 -8.69 0.07
C ILE A 82 -8.85 -7.70 1.19
N PHE A 83 -9.26 -8.22 2.35
CA PHE A 83 -9.56 -7.39 3.52
C PHE A 83 -8.38 -7.34 4.47
N THR A 84 -8.01 -6.12 4.88
CA THR A 84 -6.85 -5.90 5.76
C THR A 84 -7.12 -6.22 7.22
N ASN A 85 -8.41 -6.25 7.62
CA ASN A 85 -8.85 -6.53 8.99
C ASN A 85 -8.14 -5.66 10.06
N ALA A 86 -7.81 -4.41 9.70
CA ALA A 86 -7.09 -3.49 10.59
C ALA A 86 -7.96 -2.94 11.75
N GLY A 87 -9.26 -3.24 11.74
CA GLY A 87 -10.21 -2.62 12.64
C GLY A 87 -10.47 -1.14 12.27
N PRO A 88 -11.23 -0.39 13.08
CA PRO A 88 -11.53 1.01 12.80
C PRO A 88 -10.27 1.87 12.88
N GLU A 89 -10.07 2.73 11.89
CA GLU A 89 -9.06 3.80 11.89
C GLU A 89 -9.69 5.05 12.51
N ILE A 90 -9.15 5.54 13.61
CA ILE A 90 -9.72 6.69 14.36
C ILE A 90 -8.99 7.98 14.02
N GLY A 91 -7.69 7.90 13.71
CA GLY A 91 -6.87 9.06 13.35
C GLY A 91 -7.17 9.59 11.96
N VAL A 92 -6.96 10.90 11.75
CA VAL A 92 -7.05 11.54 10.42
C VAL A 92 -5.96 10.96 9.51
N ALA A 93 -4.71 10.92 9.98
CA ALA A 93 -3.61 10.28 9.26
C ALA A 93 -3.74 8.76 9.38
N SER A 94 -3.82 8.07 8.23
CA SER A 94 -3.84 6.60 8.19
C SER A 94 -2.52 6.03 8.70
N THR A 95 -2.59 5.14 9.69
CA THR A 95 -1.42 4.50 10.34
C THR A 95 -1.45 2.98 10.17
N LYS A 96 -2.17 2.28 11.03
CA LYS A 96 -2.27 0.81 10.96
C LYS A 96 -2.89 0.32 9.65
N ALA A 97 -3.81 1.06 9.04
CA ALA A 97 -4.36 0.70 7.74
C ALA A 97 -3.28 0.70 6.64
N PHE A 98 -2.34 1.66 6.67
CA PHE A 98 -1.21 1.67 5.74
C PHE A 98 -0.32 0.43 5.90
N THR A 99 0.08 0.08 7.12
CA THR A 99 0.94 -1.09 7.38
C THR A 99 0.25 -2.41 7.01
N THR A 100 -1.04 -2.55 7.30
CA THR A 100 -1.81 -3.74 6.92
C THR A 100 -2.04 -3.84 5.41
N GLN A 101 -2.20 -2.72 4.69
CA GLN A 101 -2.22 -2.70 3.23
C GLN A 101 -0.88 -3.15 2.65
N LEU A 102 0.25 -2.73 3.23
CA LEU A 102 1.57 -3.21 2.82
C LEU A 102 1.71 -4.73 3.05
N ALA A 103 1.25 -5.24 4.19
CA ALA A 103 1.24 -6.67 4.46
C ALA A 103 0.39 -7.44 3.44
N ALA A 104 -0.82 -6.96 3.12
CA ALA A 104 -1.69 -7.56 2.10
C ALA A 104 -1.03 -7.56 0.71
N LEU A 105 -0.39 -6.47 0.31
CA LEU A 105 0.34 -6.37 -0.95
C LEU A 105 1.56 -7.30 -1.01
N MET A 106 2.27 -7.50 0.10
CA MET A 106 3.37 -8.45 0.18
C MET A 106 2.85 -9.89 0.04
N LEU A 107 1.73 -10.23 0.70
CA LEU A 107 1.10 -11.55 0.55
C LEU A 107 0.63 -11.79 -0.89
N LEU A 108 0.08 -10.78 -1.55
CA LEU A 108 -0.29 -10.85 -2.96
C LEU A 108 0.95 -11.10 -3.84
N ALA A 109 2.04 -10.34 -3.64
CA ALA A 109 3.29 -10.53 -4.36
C ALA A 109 3.85 -11.95 -4.18
N LEU A 110 3.84 -12.49 -2.94
CA LEU A 110 4.27 -13.86 -2.63
C LEU A 110 3.37 -14.92 -3.28
N SER A 111 2.06 -14.67 -3.36
CA SER A 111 1.11 -15.57 -4.00
C SER A 111 1.35 -15.65 -5.51
N LEU A 112 1.51 -14.51 -6.16
CA LEU A 112 1.82 -14.43 -7.59
C LEU A 112 3.20 -15.00 -7.92
N ALA A 113 4.18 -14.85 -7.02
CA ALA A 113 5.51 -15.43 -7.16
C ALA A 113 5.51 -16.97 -7.11
N LYS A 114 4.51 -17.60 -6.50
CA LYS A 114 4.46 -19.06 -6.36
C LYS A 114 4.54 -19.78 -7.71
N SER A 115 3.91 -19.22 -8.74
CA SER A 115 3.87 -19.79 -10.09
C SER A 115 4.94 -19.23 -11.03
N ARG A 116 5.57 -18.10 -10.71
CA ARG A 116 6.44 -17.35 -11.63
C ARG A 116 7.90 -17.25 -11.17
N SER A 117 8.13 -17.14 -9.85
CA SER A 117 9.47 -16.84 -9.32
C SER A 117 10.44 -18.00 -9.47
N LYS A 118 11.61 -17.70 -10.01
CA LYS A 118 12.76 -18.61 -10.13
C LYS A 118 13.52 -18.75 -8.81
N ASN A 119 13.17 -17.98 -7.75
CA ASN A 119 13.89 -17.98 -6.49
C ASN A 119 13.01 -18.42 -5.28
N PRO A 120 12.79 -19.72 -5.09
CA PRO A 120 12.01 -20.23 -3.97
C PRO A 120 12.62 -19.90 -2.60
N LYS A 121 13.95 -19.76 -2.50
CA LYS A 121 14.62 -19.39 -1.25
C LYS A 121 14.26 -17.97 -0.80
N LEU A 122 14.17 -17.02 -1.73
CA LEU A 122 13.73 -15.66 -1.42
C LEU A 122 12.30 -15.67 -0.87
N ARG A 123 11.40 -16.38 -1.53
CA ARG A 123 10.00 -16.52 -1.09
C ARG A 123 9.91 -17.07 0.35
N THR A 124 10.64 -18.14 0.66
CA THR A 124 10.66 -18.71 2.02
C THR A 124 11.18 -17.71 3.05
N ARG A 125 12.27 -17.00 2.73
CA ARG A 125 12.81 -15.96 3.63
C ARG A 125 11.81 -14.86 3.92
N VAL A 126 11.09 -14.37 2.90
CA VAL A 126 10.08 -13.32 3.08
C VAL A 126 8.91 -13.83 3.92
N ILE A 127 8.43 -15.05 3.69
CA ILE A 127 7.36 -15.64 4.51
C ILE A 127 7.79 -15.74 5.98
N THR A 128 9.03 -16.17 6.24
CA THR A 128 9.55 -16.24 7.61
C THR A 128 9.64 -14.85 8.25
N ALA A 129 10.13 -13.85 7.52
CA ALA A 129 10.18 -12.47 8.00
C ALA A 129 8.79 -11.89 8.29
N MET A 130 7.79 -12.20 7.46
CA MET A 130 6.42 -11.75 7.72
C MET A 130 5.80 -12.36 8.98
N ARG A 131 6.21 -13.57 9.38
CA ARG A 131 5.73 -14.19 10.62
C ARG A 131 6.26 -13.48 11.87
N SER A 132 7.46 -12.90 11.80
CA SER A 132 8.04 -12.11 12.90
C SER A 132 7.66 -10.63 12.83
N LEU A 133 6.87 -10.20 11.83
CA LEU A 133 6.49 -8.81 11.69
C LEU A 133 5.72 -8.24 12.90
N PRO A 134 4.78 -8.97 13.53
CA PRO A 134 4.11 -8.46 14.73
C PRO A 134 5.08 -8.11 15.86
N ASP A 135 6.05 -8.99 16.16
CA ASP A 135 7.04 -8.76 17.20
C ASP A 135 7.94 -7.54 16.88
N ILE A 136 8.33 -7.40 15.60
CA ILE A 136 9.13 -6.26 15.14
C ILE A 136 8.34 -4.94 15.28
N VAL A 137 7.04 -4.96 14.96
CA VAL A 137 6.18 -3.79 15.12
C VAL A 137 6.05 -3.42 16.61
N GLU A 138 5.85 -4.40 17.48
CA GLU A 138 5.78 -4.17 18.93
C GLU A 138 7.05 -3.56 19.48
N GLU A 139 8.22 -4.09 19.08
CA GLU A 139 9.53 -3.49 19.46
C GLU A 139 9.69 -2.07 18.91
N THR A 140 9.24 -1.81 17.67
CA THR A 140 9.31 -0.48 17.06
C THR A 140 8.44 0.53 17.83
N LEU A 141 7.28 0.12 18.34
CA LEU A 141 6.40 0.99 19.13
C LEU A 141 7.02 1.42 20.47
N LYS A 142 7.99 0.68 21.00
CA LYS A 142 8.74 1.05 22.20
C LYS A 142 9.63 2.30 22.01
N LEU A 143 9.93 2.65 20.75
CA LEU A 143 10.67 3.88 20.42
C LEU A 143 9.89 5.17 20.74
N LYS A 144 8.62 5.06 21.14
CA LYS A 144 7.76 6.21 21.44
C LYS A 144 8.41 7.17 22.43
N GLU A 145 8.99 6.67 23.52
CA GLU A 145 9.61 7.50 24.56
C GLU A 145 10.81 8.29 24.00
N THR A 146 11.68 7.63 23.24
CA THR A 146 12.82 8.28 22.56
C THR A 146 12.36 9.37 21.59
N ILE A 147 11.27 9.10 20.85
CA ILE A 147 10.70 10.08 19.91
C ILE A 147 10.13 11.28 20.67
N LEU A 148 9.47 11.07 21.82
CA LEU A 148 8.95 12.15 22.66
C LEU A 148 10.04 13.04 23.23
N GLU A 149 11.24 12.51 23.52
CA GLU A 149 12.39 13.28 23.95
C GLU A 149 12.94 14.20 22.84
N ILE A 150 12.92 13.74 21.58
CA ILE A 150 13.44 14.47 20.41
C ILE A 150 12.41 15.47 19.86
N ALA A 151 11.12 15.16 19.97
CA ALA A 151 10.05 15.94 19.34
C ALA A 151 10.09 17.44 19.66
N PRO A 152 10.38 17.90 20.90
CA PRO A 152 10.47 19.34 21.19
C PRO A 152 11.56 20.08 20.42
N GLU A 153 12.65 19.41 20.07
CA GLU A 153 13.77 20.03 19.33
C GLU A 153 13.38 20.38 17.87
N ILE A 154 12.44 19.62 17.30
CA ILE A 154 11.98 19.81 15.92
C ILE A 154 10.64 20.51 15.82
N ALA A 155 9.87 20.60 16.91
CA ALA A 155 8.51 21.14 16.92
C ALA A 155 8.41 22.59 16.43
N ASN A 156 9.47 23.39 16.63
CA ASN A 156 9.52 24.79 16.23
C ASN A 156 10.24 25.03 14.90
N LYS A 157 10.43 23.99 14.08
CA LYS A 157 11.03 24.12 12.75
C LYS A 157 9.96 24.32 11.69
N ASP A 158 10.19 25.25 10.78
CA ASP A 158 9.24 25.58 9.72
C ASP A 158 9.20 24.52 8.61
N ASN A 159 10.26 23.71 8.49
CA ASN A 159 10.40 22.72 7.42
C ASN A 159 11.03 21.41 7.92
N ALA A 160 10.58 20.32 7.33
CA ALA A 160 11.19 19.00 7.51
C ALA A 160 11.50 18.36 6.16
N LEU A 161 12.67 17.71 6.06
CA LEU A 161 13.11 17.01 4.85
C LEU A 161 13.20 15.51 5.12
N PHE A 162 12.40 14.73 4.39
CA PHE A 162 12.42 13.27 4.46
C PHE A 162 13.27 12.70 3.33
N LEU A 163 14.34 12.04 3.66
CA LEU A 163 15.28 11.47 2.69
C LEU A 163 15.19 9.95 2.65
N GLY A 164 15.18 9.41 1.45
CA GLY A 164 15.20 7.97 1.22
C GLY A 164 15.77 7.63 -0.15
N ARG A 165 16.44 6.48 -0.28
CA ARG A 165 17.03 5.98 -1.52
C ARG A 165 16.55 4.56 -1.81
N GLY A 166 16.33 4.23 -3.09
CA GLY A 166 15.88 2.90 -3.51
C GLY A 166 14.55 2.53 -2.87
N ILE A 167 14.49 1.41 -2.18
CA ILE A 167 13.27 0.92 -1.50
C ILE A 167 12.80 1.84 -0.36
N PHE A 168 13.67 2.69 0.20
CA PHE A 168 13.32 3.64 1.26
C PHE A 168 12.75 4.96 0.73
N TYR A 169 12.88 5.24 -0.57
CA TYR A 169 12.32 6.47 -1.15
C TYR A 169 10.81 6.58 -0.97
N PRO A 170 10.01 5.56 -1.31
CA PRO A 170 8.56 5.62 -1.06
C PRO A 170 8.19 5.65 0.43
N ILE A 171 9.02 5.13 1.33
CA ILE A 171 8.82 5.24 2.78
C ILE A 171 9.06 6.67 3.24
N ALA A 172 10.13 7.32 2.78
CA ALA A 172 10.38 8.74 3.08
C ALA A 172 9.23 9.64 2.59
N LYS A 173 8.67 9.35 1.41
CA LYS A 173 7.48 10.07 0.90
C LYS A 173 6.25 9.86 1.77
N GLU A 174 6.04 8.67 2.30
CA GLU A 174 4.93 8.39 3.22
C GLU A 174 5.10 9.15 4.53
N GLY A 175 6.31 9.17 5.11
CA GLY A 175 6.61 9.96 6.29
C GLY A 175 6.34 11.45 6.09
N ALA A 176 6.77 12.00 4.94
CA ALA A 176 6.48 13.39 4.59
C ALA A 176 4.97 13.65 4.46
N LEU A 177 4.22 12.71 3.85
CA LEU A 177 2.76 12.81 3.75
C LEU A 177 2.09 12.78 5.13
N LYS A 178 2.52 11.86 6.01
CA LYS A 178 1.95 11.78 7.38
C LYS A 178 2.19 13.07 8.17
N LEU A 179 3.38 13.64 8.10
CA LEU A 179 3.64 14.92 8.75
C LEU A 179 2.76 16.03 8.16
N LYS A 180 2.63 16.09 6.83
CA LYS A 180 1.77 17.07 6.15
C LYS A 180 0.31 16.96 6.60
N GLU A 181 -0.24 15.75 6.70
CA GLU A 181 -1.64 15.50 7.06
C GLU A 181 -2.01 16.00 8.47
N ILE A 182 -1.04 16.14 9.38
CA ILE A 182 -1.26 16.56 10.77
C ILE A 182 -0.71 17.95 11.09
N SER A 183 -0.01 18.61 10.15
CA SER A 183 0.66 19.89 10.37
C SER A 183 -0.04 21.08 9.72
N TYR A 184 -1.11 20.85 8.97
CA TYR A 184 -1.90 21.88 8.27
C TYR A 184 -3.35 21.86 8.72
#